data_7c66ad5a2e59ada99910ddabd22d19c6
#
_entry.id   7c66ad5a2e59ada99910ddabd22d19c6
#
_cell.length_a   1.000
_cell.length_b   1.000
_cell.length_c   1.000
_cell.angle_alpha   90.00
_cell.angle_beta   90.00
_cell.angle_gamma   90.00
#
_symmetry.space_group_name_H-M   'P 1'
#
loop_
_entity.id
_entity.type
_entity.pdbx_description
1 polymer ?
#
loop_
_entity_poly.entity_id
_entity_poly.type
_entity_poly.pdbx_seq_one_letter_code
_entity_poly.pdbx_strand_id
1 'polypeptide(L)'
;MKLQILIPQYKETDEVIKPLLDSIALQQSIDMNEIGVIICNDGSDIFLTDTLLNSYPYKIEYYKGPHRGVSATRNACLDHATADYIMFCDADDMFYSVCGLWQMFREMNIGFDSMVSLFIEETRNP
;
A
#
# COMPACT_ATOMS: atom_id res chain seq x y z
N MET A 1 13.10 1.16 7.44
CA MET A 1 12.11 0.77 6.43
C MET A 1 12.26 1.65 5.21
N LYS A 2 12.39 1.05 4.05
CA LYS A 2 12.69 1.77 2.81
C LYS A 2 11.46 2.40 2.18
N LEU A 3 10.36 1.65 2.14
CA LEU A 3 9.15 2.04 1.43
C LEU A 3 7.92 1.77 2.27
N GLN A 4 7.01 2.72 2.30
CA GLN A 4 5.64 2.49 2.79
C GLN A 4 4.64 2.75 1.68
N ILE A 5 3.71 1.82 1.53
CA ILE A 5 2.63 1.89 0.56
C ILE A 5 1.40 2.38 1.31
N LEU A 6 0.85 3.49 0.86
CA LEU A 6 -0.24 4.19 1.53
C LEU A 6 -1.54 3.92 0.78
N ILE A 7 -2.53 3.38 1.49
CA ILE A 7 -3.76 2.90 0.88
C ILE A 7 -4.96 3.53 1.59
N PRO A 8 -5.68 4.43 0.94
CA PRO A 8 -6.96 4.89 1.47
C PRO A 8 -8.00 3.78 1.28
N GLN A 9 -8.82 3.57 2.29
CA GLN A 9 -9.92 2.60 2.25
C GLN A 9 -11.22 3.30 2.57
N TYR A 10 -12.25 3.04 1.76
CA TYR A 10 -13.62 3.46 2.06
C TYR A 10 -14.58 2.41 1.52
N LYS A 11 -15.11 1.58 2.42
CA LYS A 11 -16.04 0.48 2.11
C LYS A 11 -15.43 -0.71 1.37
N GLU A 12 -14.15 -0.68 0.97
CA GLU A 12 -13.53 -1.88 0.43
C GLU A 12 -13.45 -2.95 1.52
N THR A 13 -13.87 -4.15 1.15
CA THR A 13 -13.83 -5.34 2.00
C THR A 13 -12.47 -6.02 1.92
N ASP A 14 -12.26 -7.02 2.80
CA ASP A 14 -11.10 -7.89 2.72
C ASP A 14 -10.90 -8.45 1.30
N GLU A 15 -11.99 -8.88 0.65
CA GLU A 15 -11.93 -9.49 -0.68
C GLU A 15 -11.46 -8.51 -1.74
N VAL A 16 -11.79 -7.23 -1.60
CA VAL A 16 -11.41 -6.21 -2.58
C VAL A 16 -9.95 -5.82 -2.44
N ILE A 17 -9.45 -5.67 -1.21
CA ILE A 17 -8.07 -5.23 -0.98
C ILE A 17 -7.06 -6.38 -1.05
N LYS A 18 -7.50 -7.61 -0.84
CA LYS A 18 -6.62 -8.77 -0.80
C LYS A 18 -5.73 -8.91 -2.03
N PRO A 19 -6.19 -8.74 -3.27
CA PRO A 19 -5.31 -8.82 -4.43
C PRO A 19 -4.12 -7.87 -4.37
N LEU A 20 -4.31 -6.64 -3.87
CA LEU A 20 -3.21 -5.69 -3.70
C LEU A 20 -2.22 -6.20 -2.65
N LEU A 21 -2.71 -6.59 -1.48
CA LEU A 21 -1.84 -7.05 -0.39
C LEU A 21 -1.09 -8.33 -0.76
N ASP A 22 -1.75 -9.24 -1.48
CA ASP A 22 -1.12 -10.47 -1.98
C ASP A 22 -0.03 -10.14 -3.01
N SER A 23 -0.28 -9.19 -3.90
CA SER A 23 0.68 -8.82 -4.93
C SER A 23 1.94 -8.18 -4.35
N ILE A 24 1.83 -7.49 -3.22
CA ILE A 24 2.98 -6.99 -2.49
C ILE A 24 3.77 -8.15 -1.88
N ALA A 25 3.08 -9.11 -1.28
CA ALA A 25 3.73 -10.27 -0.66
C ALA A 25 4.44 -11.18 -1.68
N LEU A 26 4.00 -11.16 -2.93
CA LEU A 26 4.58 -11.96 -4.01
C LEU A 26 5.79 -11.30 -4.66
N GLN A 27 6.15 -10.08 -4.27
CA GLN A 27 7.31 -9.39 -4.85
C GLN A 27 8.59 -10.15 -4.57
N GLN A 28 9.43 -10.29 -5.59
CA GLN A 28 10.67 -11.06 -5.53
C GLN A 28 11.88 -10.17 -5.28
N SER A 29 12.91 -10.75 -4.68
CA SER A 29 14.19 -10.09 -4.45
C SER A 29 14.10 -8.84 -3.58
N ILE A 30 13.15 -8.81 -2.67
CA ILE A 30 12.89 -7.73 -1.73
C ILE A 30 12.86 -8.29 -0.32
N ASP A 31 13.53 -7.60 0.60
CA ASP A 31 13.39 -7.87 2.02
C ASP A 31 12.05 -7.27 2.49
N MET A 32 11.14 -8.13 2.95
CA MET A 32 9.82 -7.69 3.41
C MET A 32 9.89 -6.80 4.65
N ASN A 33 11.00 -6.83 5.41
CA ASN A 33 11.22 -5.90 6.51
C ASN A 33 11.47 -4.46 6.04
N GLU A 34 11.79 -4.27 4.77
CA GLU A 34 11.99 -2.96 4.18
C GLU A 34 10.71 -2.36 3.59
N ILE A 35 9.61 -3.10 3.66
CA ILE A 35 8.30 -2.68 3.14
C ILE A 35 7.31 -2.59 4.30
N GLY A 36 6.51 -1.53 4.31
CA GLY A 36 5.36 -1.40 5.16
C GLY A 36 4.15 -0.95 4.38
N VAL A 37 2.99 -1.16 4.95
CA VAL A 37 1.71 -0.73 4.38
C VAL A 37 0.98 0.07 5.45
N ILE A 38 0.44 1.22 5.06
CA ILE A 38 -0.43 2.02 5.91
C ILE A 38 -1.78 2.13 5.24
N ILE A 39 -2.81 1.66 5.92
CA ILE A 39 -4.18 1.71 5.43
C ILE A 39 -4.96 2.64 6.35
N CYS A 40 -5.64 3.62 5.78
CA CYS A 40 -6.51 4.52 6.54
C CYS A 40 -7.94 4.37 6.05
N ASN A 41 -8.83 4.00 6.96
CA ASN A 41 -10.25 3.90 6.71
C ASN A 41 -10.88 5.30 6.83
N ASP A 42 -11.50 5.75 5.75
CA ASP A 42 -12.12 7.08 5.63
C ASP A 42 -13.55 7.09 6.20
N GLY A 43 -13.72 6.60 7.42
CA GLY A 43 -15.01 6.67 8.10
C GLY A 43 -16.04 5.66 7.60
N SER A 44 -15.63 4.61 6.96
CA SER A 44 -16.48 3.50 6.58
C SER A 44 -16.73 2.60 7.79
N ASP A 45 -17.91 2.01 7.88
CA ASP A 45 -18.25 0.98 8.87
C ASP A 45 -17.86 -0.43 8.43
N ILE A 46 -17.23 -0.56 7.25
CA ILE A 46 -16.64 -1.80 6.79
C ILE A 46 -15.16 -1.82 7.18
N PHE A 47 -14.83 -2.72 8.10
CA PHE A 47 -13.47 -2.83 8.63
C PHE A 47 -12.76 -4.04 8.05
N LEU A 48 -11.47 -3.89 7.80
CA LEU A 48 -10.62 -5.03 7.46
C LEU A 48 -10.42 -5.88 8.69
N THR A 49 -10.35 -7.20 8.51
CA THR A 49 -10.22 -8.13 9.62
C THR A 49 -8.79 -8.23 10.11
N ASP A 50 -8.63 -8.50 11.40
CA ASP A 50 -7.30 -8.78 11.96
C ASP A 50 -6.66 -10.01 11.32
N THR A 51 -7.47 -11.00 10.96
CA THR A 51 -6.98 -12.19 10.26
C THR A 51 -6.28 -11.81 8.96
N LEU A 52 -6.88 -10.94 8.16
CA LEU A 52 -6.25 -10.45 6.93
C LEU A 52 -4.99 -9.66 7.26
N LEU A 53 -5.10 -8.68 8.14
CA LEU A 53 -4.01 -7.74 8.42
C LEU A 53 -2.78 -8.41 9.03
N ASN A 54 -2.96 -9.53 9.72
CA ASN A 54 -1.87 -10.27 10.36
C ASN A 54 -1.32 -11.41 9.51
N SER A 55 -1.78 -11.60 8.29
CA SER A 55 -1.41 -12.76 7.47
C SER A 55 -0.26 -12.49 6.50
N TYR A 56 0.33 -11.30 6.52
CA TYR A 56 1.34 -10.89 5.54
C TYR A 56 2.74 -10.80 6.13
N PRO A 57 3.79 -11.00 5.32
CA PRO A 57 5.18 -10.98 5.79
C PRO A 57 5.76 -9.59 6.01
N TYR A 58 4.99 -8.55 5.74
CA TYR A 58 5.38 -7.15 5.95
C TYR A 58 4.45 -6.52 6.99
N LYS A 59 4.86 -5.39 7.54
CA LYS A 59 4.08 -4.70 8.56
C LYS A 59 2.93 -3.94 7.92
N ILE A 60 1.72 -4.10 8.49
CA ILE A 60 0.54 -3.32 8.11
C ILE A 60 0.07 -2.53 9.32
N GLU A 61 -0.08 -1.23 9.15
CA GLU A 61 -0.72 -0.34 10.11
C GLU A 61 -2.10 0.04 9.58
N TYR A 62 -3.10 -0.06 10.43
CA TYR A 62 -4.49 0.21 10.05
C TYR A 62 -5.07 1.26 10.97
N TYR A 63 -5.49 2.38 10.40
CA TYR A 63 -6.04 3.52 11.14
C TYR A 63 -7.45 3.81 10.65
N LYS A 64 -8.27 4.33 11.54
CA LYS A 64 -9.64 4.69 11.26
C LYS A 64 -9.87 6.15 11.63
N GLY A 65 -10.66 6.84 10.83
CA GLY A 65 -10.98 8.24 11.08
C GLY A 65 -12.37 8.59 10.56
N PRO A 66 -12.80 9.82 10.74
CA PRO A 66 -14.08 10.27 10.20
C PRO A 66 -14.03 10.36 8.67
N HIS A 67 -15.18 10.23 8.03
CA HIS A 67 -15.27 10.38 6.58
C HIS A 67 -15.00 11.82 6.16
N ARG A 68 -13.94 12.04 5.39
CA ARG A 68 -13.51 13.37 4.94
C ARG A 68 -13.11 13.40 3.47
N GLY A 69 -13.18 12.27 2.78
CA GLY A 69 -12.82 12.15 1.38
C GLY A 69 -11.41 11.60 1.14
N VAL A 70 -11.13 11.21 -0.10
CA VAL A 70 -9.90 10.48 -0.44
C VAL A 70 -8.65 11.32 -0.22
N SER A 71 -8.70 12.62 -0.52
CA SER A 71 -7.52 13.48 -0.34
C SER A 71 -7.14 13.63 1.12
N ALA A 72 -8.13 13.83 1.99
CA ALA A 72 -7.88 13.91 3.44
C ALA A 72 -7.38 12.58 4.00
N THR A 73 -7.89 11.46 3.47
CA THR A 73 -7.46 10.14 3.89
C THR A 73 -6.03 9.84 3.45
N ARG A 74 -5.64 10.24 2.24
CA ARG A 74 -4.25 10.15 1.80
C ARG A 74 -3.33 10.97 2.70
N ASN A 75 -3.74 12.17 3.09
CA ASN A 75 -2.98 12.99 4.02
C ASN A 75 -2.86 12.32 5.40
N ALA A 76 -3.92 11.67 5.86
CA ALA A 76 -3.86 10.91 7.11
C ALA A 76 -2.83 9.77 7.03
N CYS A 77 -2.76 9.06 5.91
CA CYS A 77 -1.72 8.08 5.68
C CYS A 77 -0.31 8.71 5.74
N LEU A 78 -0.14 9.86 5.11
CA LEU A 78 1.13 10.58 5.12
C LEU A 78 1.56 10.95 6.54
N ASP A 79 0.62 11.34 7.40
CA ASP A 79 0.91 11.72 8.78
C ASP A 79 1.51 10.55 9.58
N HIS A 80 1.23 9.33 9.21
CA HIS A 80 1.75 8.12 9.84
C HIS A 80 3.01 7.58 9.18
N ALA A 81 3.39 8.10 8.01
CA ALA A 81 4.51 7.56 7.25
C ALA A 81 5.85 7.93 7.88
N THR A 82 6.75 6.95 7.95
CA THR A 82 8.10 7.12 8.50
C THR A 82 9.20 6.58 7.59
N ALA A 83 8.84 5.93 6.50
CA ALA A 83 9.81 5.35 5.57
C ALA A 83 10.54 6.42 4.75
N ASP A 84 11.64 6.02 4.12
CA ASP A 84 12.41 6.91 3.26
C ASP A 84 11.63 7.33 2.01
N TYR A 85 10.81 6.40 1.49
CA TYR A 85 9.97 6.61 0.31
C TYR A 85 8.55 6.18 0.59
N ILE A 86 7.62 6.82 -0.09
CA ILE A 86 6.20 6.47 -0.03
C ILE A 86 5.66 6.29 -1.44
N MET A 87 4.62 5.46 -1.56
CA MET A 87 3.81 5.42 -2.76
C MET A 87 2.35 5.23 -2.39
N PHE A 88 1.47 5.78 -3.19
CA PHE A 88 0.04 5.60 -3.02
C PHE A 88 -0.47 4.50 -3.92
N CYS A 89 -1.36 3.69 -3.39
CA CYS A 89 -2.14 2.72 -4.17
C CYS A 89 -3.59 2.85 -3.78
N ASP A 90 -4.47 2.65 -4.74
CA ASP A 90 -5.88 2.48 -4.43
C ASP A 90 -6.12 1.04 -3.96
N ALA A 91 -7.12 0.85 -3.10
CA ALA A 91 -7.36 -0.45 -2.48
C ALA A 91 -7.70 -1.55 -3.49
N ASP A 92 -8.17 -1.21 -4.67
CA ASP A 92 -8.52 -2.14 -5.74
C ASP A 92 -7.44 -2.28 -6.82
N ASP A 93 -6.26 -1.72 -6.60
CA ASP A 93 -5.10 -1.92 -7.48
C ASP A 93 -4.36 -3.22 -7.14
N MET A 94 -3.39 -3.58 -7.97
CA MET A 94 -2.42 -4.62 -7.65
C MET A 94 -1.17 -4.47 -8.51
N PHE A 95 -0.08 -5.07 -8.04
CA PHE A 95 1.13 -5.18 -8.86
C PHE A 95 0.99 -6.35 -9.82
N TYR A 96 1.19 -6.11 -11.10
CA TYR A 96 1.21 -7.19 -12.09
C TYR A 96 2.57 -7.90 -12.15
N SER A 97 3.64 -7.13 -11.98
CA SER A 97 4.98 -7.68 -12.03
C SER A 97 5.46 -8.06 -10.63
N VAL A 98 6.01 -9.25 -10.47
CA VAL A 98 6.66 -9.68 -9.23
C VAL A 98 8.03 -9.02 -9.01
N CYS A 99 8.51 -8.25 -9.98
CA CYS A 99 9.79 -7.54 -9.93
C CYS A 99 9.62 -6.02 -9.80
N GLY A 100 8.39 -5.52 -9.69
CA GLY A 100 8.13 -4.08 -9.70
C GLY A 100 8.82 -3.34 -8.57
N LEU A 101 8.71 -3.84 -7.34
CA LEU A 101 9.34 -3.20 -6.19
C LEU A 101 10.87 -3.31 -6.24
N TRP A 102 11.41 -4.42 -6.74
CA TRP A 102 12.83 -4.57 -6.90
C TRP A 102 13.41 -3.53 -7.86
N GLN A 103 12.72 -3.28 -8.97
CA GLN A 103 13.12 -2.25 -9.92
C GLN A 103 13.08 -0.86 -9.30
N MET A 104 12.06 -0.56 -8.52
CA MET A 104 11.94 0.70 -7.80
C MET A 104 13.07 0.86 -6.79
N PHE A 105 13.38 -0.20 -6.04
CA PHE A 105 14.45 -0.16 -5.04
C PHE A 105 15.81 0.07 -5.70
N ARG A 106 16.04 -0.48 -6.88
CA ARG A 106 17.25 -0.20 -7.64
C ARG A 106 17.39 1.28 -7.95
N GLU A 107 16.31 1.92 -8.40
CA GLU A 107 16.31 3.35 -8.72
C GLU A 107 16.47 4.20 -7.47
N MET A 108 15.87 3.82 -6.35
CA MET A 108 16.07 4.48 -5.07
C MET A 108 17.55 4.48 -4.67
N ASN A 109 18.23 3.36 -4.88
CA ASN A 109 19.65 3.24 -4.56
C ASN A 109 20.55 4.09 -5.46
N ILE A 110 20.07 4.53 -6.62
CA ILE A 110 20.77 5.47 -7.50
C ILE A 110 20.58 6.92 -7.03
N GLY A 111 19.65 7.16 -6.10
CA GLY A 111 19.47 8.46 -5.48
C GLY A 111 18.39 9.34 -6.08
N PHE A 112 17.37 8.78 -6.68
CA PHE A 112 16.21 9.55 -7.11
C PHE A 112 15.41 10.02 -5.89
N ASP A 113 15.03 11.30 -5.90
CA ASP A 113 14.25 11.90 -4.82
C ASP A 113 12.76 11.55 -4.92
N SER A 114 12.28 11.30 -6.11
CA SER A 114 10.91 10.90 -6.34
C SER A 114 10.83 9.91 -7.47
N MET A 115 9.78 9.10 -7.46
CA MET A 115 9.59 8.04 -8.43
C MET A 115 8.17 8.04 -8.93
N VAL A 116 8.01 7.75 -10.21
CA VAL A 116 6.70 7.53 -10.80
C VAL A 116 6.34 6.05 -10.63
N SER A 117 5.11 5.77 -10.24
CA SER A 117 4.63 4.41 -10.03
C SER A 117 4.34 3.72 -11.36
N LEU A 118 5.40 3.38 -12.10
CA LEU A 118 5.25 2.74 -13.39
C LEU A 118 4.93 1.25 -13.32
N PHE A 119 5.05 0.68 -12.11
CA PHE A 119 4.91 -0.76 -11.90
C PHE A 119 3.60 -1.15 -11.26
N ILE A 120 2.74 -0.17 -10.99
CA ILE A 120 1.41 -0.41 -10.46
C ILE A 120 0.44 -0.29 -11.61
N GLU A 121 -0.36 -1.31 -11.77
CA GLU A 121 -1.40 -1.33 -12.77
C GLU A 121 -2.74 -1.54 -12.11
N GLU A 122 -3.74 -0.89 -12.65
CA GLU A 122 -5.08 -1.03 -12.12
C GLU A 122 -5.64 -2.40 -12.48
N THR A 123 -6.26 -3.01 -11.49
CA THR A 123 -6.92 -4.29 -11.68
C THR A 123 -8.37 -4.14 -12.07
N ARG A 124 -8.83 -2.92 -12.16
CA ARG A 124 -10.20 -2.69 -12.54
C ARG A 124 -10.44 -3.25 -13.91
N ASN A 125 -11.39 -4.11 -13.97
CA ASN A 125 -11.79 -4.62 -15.25
C ASN A 125 -12.41 -3.51 -16.05
N PRO A 126 -12.04 -3.45 -17.30
CA PRO A 126 -12.73 -2.55 -18.19
C PRO A 126 -14.20 -2.94 -18.27
#